data_32150d92a937eab1cae5a489d7becc0f
#
_entry.id   32150d92a937eab1cae5a489d7becc0f
#
_cell.length_a   1.000
_cell.length_b   1.000
_cell.length_c   1.000
_cell.angle_alpha   90.00
_cell.angle_beta   90.00
_cell.angle_gamma   90.00
#
_symmetry.space_group_name_H-M   'P 1'
#
loop_
_entity.id
_entity.type
_entity.pdbx_description
1 polymer ?
#
loop_
_entity_poly.entity_id
_entity_poly.type
_entity_poly.pdbx_seq_one_letter_code
_entity_poly.pdbx_strand_id
1 'polypeptide(L)' 'MKYHCNYCFYVYDEKEGEPDCDIAPNTKLEDTPEDYECPLCHNSKFSFISEENYLS' A
#
# COMPACT_ATOMS: atom_id res chain seq x y z
N MET A 1 -1.04 5.30 8.96
CA MET A 1 -0.88 3.84 9.10
C MET A 1 -0.11 3.28 7.92
N LYS A 2 0.68 2.24 8.16
CA LYS A 2 1.46 1.60 7.11
C LYS A 2 0.84 0.26 6.73
N TYR A 3 0.99 -0.10 5.46
CA TYR A 3 0.53 -1.38 4.94
C TYR A 3 1.69 -2.09 4.27
N HIS A 4 1.83 -3.39 4.53
CA HIS A 4 2.90 -4.21 4.01
C HIS A 4 2.36 -5.12 2.91
N CYS A 5 3.08 -5.19 1.79
CA CYS A 5 2.72 -6.13 0.74
C CYS A 5 2.99 -7.55 1.24
N ASN A 6 2.02 -8.46 1.04
CA ASN A 6 2.14 -9.83 1.52
C ASN A 6 3.12 -10.66 0.68
N TYR A 7 3.54 -10.18 -0.49
CA TYR A 7 4.34 -10.95 -1.43
C TYR A 7 5.74 -10.39 -1.66
N CYS A 8 5.99 -9.18 -1.19
CA CYS A 8 7.33 -8.58 -1.29
C CYS A 8 7.55 -7.69 -0.06
N PHE A 9 8.60 -6.86 -0.09
CA PHE A 9 8.93 -6.03 1.08
C PHE A 9 8.45 -4.58 0.94
N TYR A 10 7.59 -4.30 -0.02
CA TYR A 10 7.09 -2.96 -0.21
C TYR A 10 6.19 -2.55 0.96
N VAL A 11 6.35 -1.31 1.40
CA VAL A 11 5.50 -0.73 2.47
C VAL A 11 4.83 0.53 1.92
N TYR A 12 3.51 0.56 2.01
CA TYR A 12 2.74 1.75 1.67
C TYR A 12 2.51 2.57 2.93
N ASP A 13 3.00 3.81 2.94
CA ASP A 13 2.78 4.74 4.06
C ASP A 13 1.73 5.75 3.65
N GLU A 14 0.59 5.72 4.33
CA GLU A 14 -0.53 6.62 4.03
C GLU A 14 -0.15 8.10 4.14
N LYS A 15 0.76 8.42 5.03
CA LYS A 15 1.18 9.81 5.21
C LYS A 15 1.97 10.33 4.02
N GLU A 16 2.72 9.48 3.38
CA GLU A 16 3.58 9.87 2.26
C GLU A 16 2.93 9.63 0.91
N GLY A 17 1.96 8.74 0.85
CA GLY A 17 1.35 8.34 -0.40
C GLY A 17 2.33 7.55 -1.28
N GLU A 18 2.08 7.57 -2.57
CA GLU A 18 2.96 6.92 -3.55
C GLU A 18 3.02 7.77 -4.83
N PRO A 19 3.94 8.74 -4.90
CA PRO A 19 4.02 9.64 -6.05
C PRO A 19 4.23 8.91 -7.37
N ASP A 20 4.92 7.78 -7.36
CA ASP A 20 5.17 7.00 -8.56
C ASP A 20 3.89 6.38 -9.12
N CYS A 21 2.86 6.28 -8.29
CA CYS A 21 1.55 5.75 -8.68
C CYS A 21 0.46 6.83 -8.65
N ASP A 22 0.86 8.10 -8.59
CA ASP A 22 -0.06 9.25 -8.54
C ASP A 22 -0.97 9.24 -7.31
N ILE A 23 -0.47 8.71 -6.20
CA ILE A 23 -1.21 8.71 -4.94
C ILE A 23 -0.67 9.82 -4.06
N ALA A 24 -1.53 10.77 -3.74
CA ALA A 24 -1.16 11.92 -2.94
C ALA A 24 -0.85 11.52 -1.49
N PRO A 25 -0.06 12.32 -0.78
CA PRO A 25 0.12 12.13 0.66
C PRO A 25 -1.21 12.17 1.41
N ASN A 26 -1.27 11.48 2.52
CA ASN A 26 -2.45 11.40 3.38
C ASN A 26 -3.64 10.70 2.70
N THR A 27 -3.35 9.73 1.82
CA THR A 27 -4.37 8.93 1.18
C THR A 27 -4.39 7.55 1.82
N LYS A 28 -5.55 7.17 2.36
CA LYS A 28 -5.70 5.83 2.94
C LYS A 28 -5.69 4.78 1.85
N LEU A 29 -5.26 3.58 2.18
CA LEU A 29 -5.22 2.49 1.20
C LEU A 29 -6.61 2.24 0.58
N GLU A 30 -7.65 2.34 1.38
CA GLU A 30 -9.03 2.16 0.90
C GLU A 30 -9.47 3.25 -0.06
N ASP A 31 -8.82 4.42 -0.02
CA ASP A 31 -9.12 5.54 -0.90
C ASP A 31 -8.29 5.53 -2.18
N THR A 32 -7.36 4.59 -2.31
CA THR A 32 -6.59 4.43 -3.55
C THR A 32 -7.48 3.83 -4.64
N PRO A 33 -7.12 4.00 -5.92
CA PRO A 33 -7.89 3.36 -7.00
C PRO A 33 -7.99 1.84 -6.78
N GLU A 34 -9.10 1.26 -7.21
CA GLU A 34 -9.29 -0.18 -7.06
C GLU A 34 -8.26 -1.00 -7.82
N ASP A 35 -7.71 -0.44 -8.89
CA ASP A 35 -6.70 -1.10 -9.71
C ASP A 35 -5.26 -0.79 -9.25
N TYR A 36 -5.12 -0.13 -8.09
CA TYR A 36 -3.79 0.14 -7.56
C TYR A 36 -3.08 -1.19 -7.25
N GLU A 37 -1.83 -1.27 -7.67
CA GLU A 37 -1.01 -2.45 -7.49
C GLU A 37 0.29 -2.09 -6.78
N CYS A 38 0.87 -3.10 -6.12
CA CYS A 38 2.20 -2.93 -5.54
C CYS A 38 3.20 -2.54 -6.63
N PRO A 39 3.93 -1.43 -6.48
CA PRO A 39 4.85 -0.98 -7.52
C PRO A 39 6.05 -1.91 -7.72
N LEU A 40 6.30 -2.83 -6.80
CA LEU A 40 7.42 -3.76 -6.91
C LEU A 40 7.04 -5.09 -7.53
N CYS A 41 5.95 -5.69 -7.07
CA CYS A 41 5.58 -7.04 -7.52
C CYS A 41 4.27 -7.08 -8.32
N HIS A 42 3.59 -5.95 -8.42
CA HIS A 42 2.34 -5.81 -9.19
C HIS A 42 1.18 -6.66 -8.68
N ASN A 43 1.23 -7.11 -7.44
CA ASN A 43 0.07 -7.76 -6.84
C ASN A 43 -0.98 -6.71 -6.46
N SER A 44 -2.24 -7.15 -6.41
CA SER A 44 -3.36 -6.28 -6.08
C SER A 44 -3.18 -5.58 -4.73
N LYS A 45 -3.75 -4.39 -4.59
CA LYS A 45 -3.72 -3.70 -3.31
C LYS A 45 -4.39 -4.50 -2.20
N PHE A 46 -5.27 -5.43 -2.55
CA PHE A 46 -5.92 -6.29 -1.57
C PHE A 46 -4.95 -7.32 -0.96
N SER A 47 -3.74 -7.42 -1.49
CA SER A 47 -2.68 -8.24 -0.92
C SER A 47 -1.94 -7.53 0.20
N PHE A 48 -2.23 -6.26 0.42
CA PHE A 48 -1.56 -5.48 1.48
C PHE A 48 -2.19 -5.79 2.83
N ILE A 49 -1.33 -5.86 3.84
CA ILE A 49 -1.73 -6.17 5.22
C ILE A 49 -1.36 -4.96 6.07
N SER A 50 -2.27 -4.51 6.93
CA SER A 50 -1.97 -3.40 7.84
C SER A 50 -0.78 -3.77 8.72
N GLU A 51 0.03 -2.79 9.08
CA GLU A 51 1.21 -3.03 9.90
C GLU A 51 0.85 -3.74 11.21
N GLU A 52 -0.28 -3.37 11.80
CA GLU A 52 -0.75 -3.99 13.03
C GLU A 52 -0.92 -5.51 12.86
N ASN A 53 -1.53 -5.94 11.77
CA ASN A 53 -1.74 -7.36 11.49
C ASN A 53 -0.48 -8.05 11.00
N TYR A 54 0.37 -7.32 10.30
CA TYR A 54 1.60 -7.88 9.75
C TYR A 54 2.60 -8.25 10.84
N LEU A 55 2.63 -7.47 11.91
CA LEU A 55 3.58 -7.67 13.02
C LEU A 55 3.05 -8.59 14.12
N SER A 56 1.79 -8.99 14.05
CA SER A 56 1.19 -9.84 15.07
C SER A 56 1.37 -11.33 14.77
#